data_124302ee03d9eaabb44b5b9bc5586106
#
_entry.id   124302ee03d9eaabb44b5b9bc5586106
#
_cell.length_a   1.000
_cell.length_b   1.000
_cell.length_c   1.000
_cell.angle_alpha   90.00
_cell.angle_beta   90.00
_cell.angle_gamma   90.00
#
_symmetry.space_group_name_H-M   'P 1'
#
loop_
_entity.id
_entity.type
_entity.pdbx_description
1 polymer ?
#
loop_
_entity_poly.entity_id
_entity_poly.type
_entity_poly.pdbx_seq_one_letter_code
_entity_poly.pdbx_strand_id
1 'polypeptide(L)'
;MKIAFIHYHLKTGGVTTCLKQQVKALKSHCDTCVITGELPPDNFPAKTIYVPELAYSSVYRKPYAPEKVAATVIQKIRTHFDGPCDIVHVHNPLLAKNSKFLRFLELLQQEDLNLLLQVHDFAEDGRARLYFNEDYPVDCHYCVVNSRDYQILLKCGLKKPGLHQLFNCVSLPQLPPNAVAEKPWVVYPIRAIRRKNIGEAILLSLFFDARERLSITLPPNSTVDLVSYEAWKAFAAEYRLPVEFDQGLKTPFETIVCSARYLLTTSITEGFGFSFLEPWLYHKYVSGRKLGDICNDFKVRGIDLDHMYSQLMVPLEGFDADGYYRQWKRSIKDSARTFDLHIEAAQVRRAYEAITAEGMMDFGLLAEPYQKQVLHYLMSSKTHLQKLLTRNPLLADISNGTDQQNRIEANRNAIMRSYGIDPYRRTLLDLYGRVVTTPVKQRINKKKLLTEFFDPKRFSLLKWGDDDPG
;
A
#
# COMPACT_ATOMS: atom_id res chain seq x y z
N MET A 1 -2.47 9.50 28.96
CA MET A 1 -2.18 10.48 27.88
C MET A 1 -3.44 10.75 27.07
N LYS A 2 -3.60 11.97 26.57
CA LYS A 2 -4.71 12.44 25.73
C LYS A 2 -4.21 12.55 24.28
N ILE A 3 -4.75 11.75 23.37
CA ILE A 3 -4.29 11.63 21.97
C ILE A 3 -5.41 12.01 21.02
N ALA A 4 -5.18 13.04 20.20
CA ALA A 4 -6.09 13.41 19.12
C ALA A 4 -5.56 12.87 17.79
N PHE A 5 -6.28 11.94 17.17
CA PHE A 5 -5.96 11.47 15.83
C PHE A 5 -6.60 12.36 14.77
N ILE A 6 -5.91 12.58 13.65
CA ILE A 6 -6.46 13.31 12.51
C ILE A 6 -6.29 12.46 11.24
N HIS A 7 -7.40 12.27 10.50
CA HIS A 7 -7.37 11.69 9.16
C HIS A 7 -8.51 12.25 8.32
N TYR A 8 -8.31 12.36 7.01
CA TYR A 8 -9.26 12.95 6.08
C TYR A 8 -10.66 12.32 6.10
N HIS A 9 -10.72 10.98 6.21
CA HIS A 9 -11.96 10.19 6.22
C HIS A 9 -11.77 8.86 6.96
N LEU A 10 -12.89 8.20 7.30
CA LEU A 10 -12.91 6.89 7.96
C LEU A 10 -13.56 5.79 7.09
N LYS A 11 -13.54 5.95 5.75
CA LYS A 11 -13.97 4.94 4.78
C LYS A 11 -13.06 3.70 4.86
N THR A 12 -13.56 2.55 4.44
CA THR A 12 -12.81 1.30 4.42
C THR A 12 -11.52 1.42 3.60
N GLY A 13 -10.38 1.12 4.23
CA GLY A 13 -9.05 1.20 3.64
C GLY A 13 -7.94 0.94 4.66
N GLY A 14 -6.71 0.77 4.20
CA GLY A 14 -5.55 0.42 5.05
C GLY A 14 -5.28 1.41 6.17
N VAL A 15 -5.32 2.72 5.90
CA VAL A 15 -5.09 3.76 6.93
C VAL A 15 -6.20 3.74 7.98
N THR A 16 -7.47 3.62 7.58
CA THR A 16 -8.59 3.50 8.51
C THR A 16 -8.48 2.24 9.39
N THR A 17 -8.03 1.12 8.81
CA THR A 17 -7.76 -0.11 9.56
C THR A 17 -6.66 0.10 10.59
N CYS A 18 -5.54 0.73 10.20
CA CYS A 18 -4.45 1.09 11.09
C CYS A 18 -4.96 1.96 12.25
N LEU A 19 -5.70 3.02 11.95
CA LEU A 19 -6.26 3.92 12.95
C LEU A 19 -7.21 3.20 13.93
N LYS A 20 -8.10 2.32 13.44
CA LYS A 20 -8.95 1.48 14.29
C LYS A 20 -8.12 0.59 15.22
N GLN A 21 -7.04 0.02 14.74
CA GLN A 21 -6.15 -0.82 15.53
C GLN A 21 -5.39 -0.01 16.59
N GLN A 22 -4.94 1.21 16.26
CA GLN A 22 -4.31 2.12 17.22
C GLN A 22 -5.26 2.49 18.37
N VAL A 23 -6.45 2.94 18.04
CA VAL A 23 -7.49 3.26 19.03
C VAL A 23 -7.79 2.05 19.92
N LYS A 24 -7.95 0.85 19.34
CA LYS A 24 -8.17 -0.39 20.12
C LYS A 24 -6.99 -0.72 21.02
N ALA A 25 -5.75 -0.56 20.54
CA ALA A 25 -4.54 -0.80 21.32
C ALA A 25 -4.42 0.13 22.53
N LEU A 26 -4.92 1.35 22.42
CA LEU A 26 -4.81 2.39 23.42
C LEU A 26 -5.99 2.46 24.41
N LYS A 27 -7.09 1.76 24.14
CA LYS A 27 -8.39 1.93 24.83
C LYS A 27 -8.32 1.97 26.36
N SER A 28 -7.41 1.21 26.99
CA SER A 28 -7.24 1.17 28.44
C SER A 28 -6.03 1.95 28.97
N HIS A 29 -5.34 2.69 28.10
CA HIS A 29 -4.08 3.36 28.44
C HIS A 29 -4.07 4.86 28.13
N CYS A 30 -4.88 5.29 27.16
CA CYS A 30 -4.96 6.67 26.72
C CYS A 30 -6.41 7.07 26.48
N ASP A 31 -6.71 8.33 26.74
CA ASP A 31 -7.94 8.95 26.28
C ASP A 31 -7.75 9.38 24.82
N THR A 32 -8.70 9.05 23.93
CA THR A 32 -8.53 9.21 22.49
C THR A 32 -9.75 9.80 21.82
N CYS A 33 -9.54 10.69 20.85
CA CYS A 33 -10.56 11.09 19.90
C CYS A 33 -10.01 11.05 18.46
N VAL A 34 -10.91 11.01 17.48
CA VAL A 34 -10.57 10.99 16.06
C VAL A 34 -11.27 12.13 15.34
N ILE A 35 -10.49 13.02 14.74
CA ILE A 35 -10.96 14.16 13.97
C ILE A 35 -10.92 13.79 12.50
N THR A 36 -12.03 14.00 11.80
CA THR A 36 -12.17 13.58 10.39
C THR A 36 -12.93 14.60 9.56
N GLY A 37 -12.56 14.68 8.28
CA GLY A 37 -13.15 15.61 7.32
C GLY A 37 -14.41 15.11 6.64
N GLU A 38 -14.76 13.83 6.77
CA GLU A 38 -16.01 13.27 6.25
C GLU A 38 -16.84 12.68 7.39
N LEU A 39 -18.14 12.49 7.15
CA LEU A 39 -19.03 11.91 8.15
C LEU A 39 -18.51 10.54 8.58
N PRO A 40 -18.26 10.37 9.89
CA PRO A 40 -17.72 9.11 10.39
C PRO A 40 -18.81 8.01 10.37
N PRO A 41 -18.43 6.73 10.29
CA PRO A 41 -19.35 5.62 10.52
C PRO A 41 -19.78 5.58 12.01
N ASP A 42 -21.03 5.19 12.27
CA ASP A 42 -21.61 5.18 13.61
C ASP A 42 -20.88 4.28 14.62
N ASN A 43 -20.22 3.23 14.13
CA ASN A 43 -19.57 2.20 14.95
C ASN A 43 -18.04 2.34 15.01
N PHE A 44 -17.50 3.55 14.90
CA PHE A 44 -16.06 3.73 15.05
C PHE A 44 -15.62 3.53 16.51
N PRO A 45 -14.49 2.86 16.80
CA PRO A 45 -14.11 2.45 18.16
C PRO A 45 -13.66 3.59 19.11
N ALA A 46 -13.71 4.86 18.69
CA ALA A 46 -13.43 6.05 19.48
C ALA A 46 -14.44 7.14 19.21
N LYS A 47 -14.48 8.16 20.10
CA LYS A 47 -15.25 9.38 19.84
C LYS A 47 -14.73 10.05 18.57
N THR A 48 -15.63 10.30 17.63
CA THR A 48 -15.32 10.99 16.38
C THR A 48 -15.78 12.44 16.42
N ILE A 49 -14.96 13.32 15.84
CA ILE A 49 -15.19 14.75 15.73
C ILE A 49 -15.17 15.13 14.26
N TYR A 50 -16.29 15.61 13.73
CA TYR A 50 -16.43 15.99 12.34
C TYR A 50 -16.00 17.45 12.10
N VAL A 51 -15.07 17.67 11.14
CA VAL A 51 -14.58 18.96 10.69
C VAL A 51 -14.44 18.90 9.16
N PRO A 52 -15.48 19.30 8.42
CA PRO A 52 -15.61 19.04 6.98
C PRO A 52 -14.48 19.65 6.15
N GLU A 53 -13.85 20.73 6.59
CA GLU A 53 -12.73 21.39 5.91
C GLU A 53 -11.46 20.51 5.84
N LEU A 54 -11.36 19.48 6.66
CA LEU A 54 -10.25 18.52 6.63
C LEU A 54 -10.42 17.43 5.57
N ALA A 55 -11.57 17.33 4.89
CA ALA A 55 -11.79 16.39 3.81
C ALA A 55 -10.87 16.68 2.61
N TYR A 56 -10.81 15.76 1.66
CA TYR A 56 -10.11 15.99 0.39
C TYR A 56 -10.68 17.22 -0.34
N SER A 57 -9.82 17.97 -1.04
CA SER A 57 -10.24 19.15 -1.83
C SER A 57 -11.25 18.77 -2.93
N SER A 58 -11.26 17.52 -3.39
CA SER A 58 -12.28 17.01 -4.33
C SER A 58 -13.66 16.84 -3.70
N VAL A 59 -13.73 16.66 -2.38
CA VAL A 59 -14.97 16.47 -1.59
C VAL A 59 -15.45 17.81 -1.02
N TYR A 60 -14.58 18.51 -0.30
CA TYR A 60 -14.89 19.81 0.28
C TYR A 60 -14.36 20.95 -0.60
N ARG A 61 -15.25 21.54 -1.39
CA ARG A 61 -14.89 22.56 -2.40
C ARG A 61 -15.13 24.00 -1.95
N LYS A 62 -15.68 24.21 -0.75
CA LYS A 62 -15.96 25.57 -0.25
C LYS A 62 -14.66 26.26 0.18
N PRO A 63 -14.50 27.57 -0.09
CA PRO A 63 -13.36 28.33 0.44
C PRO A 63 -13.35 28.32 1.96
N TYR A 64 -12.19 28.18 2.55
CA TYR A 64 -11.98 28.29 3.99
C TYR A 64 -10.60 28.87 4.33
N ALA A 65 -10.48 29.42 5.53
CA ALA A 65 -9.22 29.89 6.08
C ALA A 65 -8.62 28.81 7.00
N PRO A 66 -7.40 28.33 6.74
CA PRO A 66 -6.74 27.32 7.60
C PRO A 66 -6.68 27.73 9.06
N GLU A 67 -6.53 29.04 9.34
CA GLU A 67 -6.50 29.63 10.69
C GLU A 67 -7.80 29.34 11.47
N LYS A 68 -8.95 29.49 10.82
CA LYS A 68 -10.26 29.20 11.44
C LYS A 68 -10.42 27.71 11.69
N VAL A 69 -9.95 26.87 10.77
CA VAL A 69 -10.01 25.41 10.91
C VAL A 69 -9.12 24.94 12.06
N ALA A 70 -7.89 25.46 12.16
CA ALA A 70 -6.98 25.16 13.26
C ALA A 70 -7.58 25.55 14.61
N ALA A 71 -8.09 26.78 14.74
CA ALA A 71 -8.77 27.24 15.95
C ALA A 71 -9.97 26.35 16.30
N THR A 72 -10.79 25.95 15.32
CA THR A 72 -11.93 25.06 15.53
C THR A 72 -11.49 23.69 16.02
N VAL A 73 -10.45 23.10 15.43
CA VAL A 73 -9.90 21.80 15.83
C VAL A 73 -9.35 21.86 17.24
N ILE A 74 -8.55 22.88 17.59
CA ILE A 74 -8.00 23.09 18.93
C ILE A 74 -9.11 23.23 19.95
N GLN A 75 -10.13 24.03 19.67
CA GLN A 75 -11.29 24.18 20.56
C GLN A 75 -12.02 22.86 20.79
N LYS A 76 -12.26 22.09 19.73
CA LYS A 76 -12.93 20.78 19.81
C LYS A 76 -12.09 19.77 20.61
N ILE A 77 -10.77 19.77 20.47
CA ILE A 77 -9.82 18.96 21.25
C ILE A 77 -9.93 19.36 22.73
N ARG A 78 -9.84 20.66 23.05
CA ARG A 78 -9.94 21.18 24.42
C ARG A 78 -11.29 20.85 25.07
N THR A 79 -12.38 20.96 24.31
CA THR A 79 -13.72 20.60 24.81
C THR A 79 -13.83 19.10 25.07
N HIS A 80 -13.24 18.24 24.22
CA HIS A 80 -13.32 16.79 24.39
C HIS A 80 -12.53 16.29 25.60
N PHE A 81 -11.32 16.83 25.80
CA PHE A 81 -10.40 16.36 26.85
C PHE A 81 -10.47 17.19 28.15
N ASP A 82 -11.34 18.18 28.22
CA ASP A 82 -11.34 19.17 29.28
C ASP A 82 -9.93 19.77 29.51
N GLY A 83 -9.33 20.25 28.42
CA GLY A 83 -7.98 20.80 28.36
C GLY A 83 -7.20 20.41 27.10
N PRO A 84 -5.89 20.67 27.04
CA PRO A 84 -5.06 20.31 25.88
C PRO A 84 -4.89 18.78 25.75
N CYS A 85 -4.56 18.32 24.54
CA CYS A 85 -4.06 16.96 24.34
C CYS A 85 -2.54 16.92 24.45
N ASP A 86 -1.99 15.74 24.72
CA ASP A 86 -0.55 15.51 24.78
C ASP A 86 0.06 15.40 23.38
N ILE A 87 -0.68 14.78 22.46
CA ILE A 87 -0.20 14.51 21.08
C ILE A 87 -1.35 14.68 20.08
N VAL A 88 -1.05 15.31 18.95
CA VAL A 88 -1.85 15.25 17.74
C VAL A 88 -1.18 14.29 16.76
N HIS A 89 -1.78 13.11 16.57
CA HIS A 89 -1.27 12.06 15.68
C HIS A 89 -2.00 12.12 14.33
N VAL A 90 -1.29 12.55 13.30
CA VAL A 90 -1.84 12.80 11.97
C VAL A 90 -1.47 11.70 10.99
N HIS A 91 -2.46 11.12 10.33
CA HIS A 91 -2.25 10.06 9.35
C HIS A 91 -2.16 10.59 7.92
N ASN A 92 -1.10 10.18 7.23
CA ASN A 92 -0.84 10.40 5.81
C ASN A 92 -0.86 11.88 5.37
N PRO A 93 -0.18 12.77 6.13
CA PRO A 93 -0.28 14.23 5.95
C PRO A 93 0.45 14.78 4.72
N LEU A 94 1.34 13.99 4.07
CA LEU A 94 2.26 14.47 3.03
C LEU A 94 1.72 14.30 1.60
N LEU A 95 0.45 13.95 1.45
CA LEU A 95 -0.23 13.91 0.15
C LEU A 95 -1.13 15.13 -0.03
N ALA A 96 -1.01 15.83 -1.15
CA ALA A 96 -1.78 17.03 -1.48
C ALA A 96 -3.27 16.72 -1.81
N LYS A 97 -3.90 15.86 -1.00
CA LYS A 97 -5.33 15.55 -1.08
C LYS A 97 -6.22 16.66 -0.55
N ASN A 98 -5.68 17.47 0.36
CA ASN A 98 -6.22 18.75 0.78
C ASN A 98 -5.11 19.79 0.65
N SER A 99 -5.25 20.73 -0.25
CA SER A 99 -4.21 21.70 -0.63
C SER A 99 -3.79 22.64 0.51
N LYS A 100 -4.61 22.80 1.55
CA LYS A 100 -4.32 23.67 2.70
C LYS A 100 -3.84 22.91 3.94
N PHE A 101 -3.64 21.60 3.81
CA PHE A 101 -3.38 20.74 4.96
C PHE A 101 -2.02 21.02 5.63
N LEU A 102 -0.96 21.31 4.84
CA LEU A 102 0.34 21.65 5.41
C LEU A 102 0.26 22.93 6.24
N ARG A 103 -0.41 23.98 5.72
CA ARG A 103 -0.62 25.22 6.46
C ARG A 103 -1.42 25.01 7.74
N PHE A 104 -2.43 24.15 7.70
CA PHE A 104 -3.19 23.73 8.90
C PHE A 104 -2.28 23.07 9.95
N LEU A 105 -1.36 22.18 9.54
CA LEU A 105 -0.41 21.54 10.46
C LEU A 105 0.57 22.53 11.10
N GLU A 106 1.09 23.48 10.31
CA GLU A 106 1.94 24.57 10.82
C GLU A 106 1.22 25.38 11.91
N LEU A 107 -0.06 25.68 11.71
CA LEU A 107 -0.86 26.43 12.70
C LEU A 107 -1.09 25.62 13.98
N LEU A 108 -1.28 24.30 13.89
CA LEU A 108 -1.34 23.45 15.08
C LEU A 108 0.00 23.44 15.83
N GLN A 109 1.11 23.45 15.11
CA GLN A 109 2.46 23.45 15.68
C GLN A 109 2.75 24.79 16.42
N GLN A 110 2.25 25.92 15.92
CA GLN A 110 2.37 27.24 16.58
C GLN A 110 1.64 27.33 17.94
N GLU A 111 0.72 26.42 18.21
CA GLU A 111 -0.01 26.31 19.48
C GLU A 111 0.64 25.31 20.48
N ASP A 112 1.94 25.05 20.33
CA ASP A 112 2.75 24.16 21.17
C ASP A 112 2.21 22.71 21.27
N LEU A 113 1.47 22.25 20.24
CA LEU A 113 0.99 20.88 20.18
C LEU A 113 2.08 19.94 19.64
N ASN A 114 2.32 18.84 20.34
CA ASN A 114 3.22 17.80 19.88
C ASN A 114 2.64 17.07 18.67
N LEU A 115 3.20 17.31 17.48
CA LEU A 115 2.78 16.65 16.26
C LEU A 115 3.55 15.36 16.01
N LEU A 116 2.82 14.27 15.78
CA LEU A 116 3.33 13.02 15.23
C LEU A 116 2.73 12.79 13.86
N LEU A 117 3.54 12.85 12.82
CA LEU A 117 3.13 12.72 11.43
C LEU A 117 3.40 11.30 10.92
N GLN A 118 2.38 10.44 10.90
CA GLN A 118 2.51 9.07 10.40
C GLN A 118 2.27 9.02 8.90
N VAL A 119 3.33 8.72 8.15
CA VAL A 119 3.31 8.64 6.70
C VAL A 119 3.13 7.19 6.26
N HIS A 120 2.08 6.92 5.49
CA HIS A 120 1.80 5.60 4.91
C HIS A 120 2.22 5.52 3.46
N ASP A 121 2.15 6.65 2.75
CA ASP A 121 2.49 6.79 1.34
C ASP A 121 3.16 8.14 1.09
N PHE A 122 4.06 8.19 0.11
CA PHE A 122 4.70 9.42 -0.36
C PHE A 122 4.22 9.77 -1.77
N ALA A 123 4.06 11.07 -2.03
CA ALA A 123 3.77 11.57 -3.37
C ALA A 123 4.94 11.28 -4.33
N GLU A 124 6.16 11.39 -3.81
CA GLU A 124 7.42 11.12 -4.50
C GLU A 124 7.55 9.66 -4.96
N ASP A 125 6.77 8.74 -4.37
CA ASP A 125 6.75 7.32 -4.74
C ASP A 125 5.61 7.00 -5.72
N GLY A 126 5.51 7.74 -6.84
CA GLY A 126 4.61 7.45 -7.95
C GLY A 126 3.25 8.15 -7.91
N ARG A 127 3.11 9.26 -7.18
CA ARG A 127 1.86 10.02 -7.10
C ARG A 127 2.08 11.51 -7.36
N ALA A 128 2.68 11.84 -8.50
CA ALA A 128 3.12 13.18 -8.84
C ALA A 128 2.01 14.25 -8.69
N ARG A 129 0.75 13.92 -9.02
CA ARG A 129 -0.40 14.83 -8.85
C ARG A 129 -0.76 15.15 -7.40
N LEU A 130 -0.27 14.37 -6.45
CA LEU A 130 -0.50 14.56 -5.02
C LEU A 130 0.73 15.17 -4.32
N TYR A 131 1.66 15.72 -5.09
CA TYR A 131 2.87 16.33 -4.56
C TYR A 131 2.59 17.76 -4.10
N PHE A 132 3.00 18.09 -2.89
CA PHE A 132 3.04 19.47 -2.42
C PHE A 132 4.29 20.17 -2.95
N ASN A 133 4.18 21.39 -3.44
CA ASN A 133 5.36 22.20 -3.79
C ASN A 133 6.02 22.81 -2.54
N GLU A 134 5.25 23.05 -1.49
CA GLU A 134 5.69 23.59 -0.22
C GLU A 134 6.58 22.60 0.54
N ASP A 135 7.39 23.12 1.45
CA ASP A 135 8.17 22.29 2.38
C ASP A 135 7.25 21.53 3.34
N TYR A 136 7.66 20.34 3.72
CA TYR A 136 6.96 19.54 4.74
C TYR A 136 7.20 20.11 6.14
N PRO A 137 6.29 19.90 7.11
CA PRO A 137 6.42 20.44 8.45
C PRO A 137 7.79 20.14 9.07
N VAL A 138 8.42 21.16 9.65
CA VAL A 138 9.74 21.07 10.29
C VAL A 138 9.59 20.87 11.80
N ASP A 139 10.64 20.43 12.46
CA ASP A 139 10.76 20.40 13.93
C ASP A 139 9.60 19.64 14.62
N CYS A 140 9.05 18.60 13.97
CA CYS A 140 8.05 17.69 14.52
C CYS A 140 8.48 16.23 14.35
N HIS A 141 7.78 15.32 15.00
CA HIS A 141 8.05 13.89 14.92
C HIS A 141 7.41 13.27 13.68
N TYR A 142 8.17 12.41 13.01
CA TYR A 142 7.72 11.63 11.86
C TYR A 142 7.70 10.14 12.20
N CYS A 143 6.72 9.43 11.65
CA CYS A 143 6.60 7.99 11.80
C CYS A 143 6.32 7.34 10.44
N VAL A 144 6.96 6.22 10.15
CA VAL A 144 6.75 5.43 8.93
C VAL A 144 6.46 3.97 9.24
N VAL A 145 5.87 3.25 8.28
CA VAL A 145 5.35 1.91 8.48
C VAL A 145 6.26 0.79 7.97
N ASN A 146 7.44 1.13 7.44
CA ASN A 146 8.42 0.16 6.92
C ASN A 146 9.86 0.68 7.06
N SER A 147 10.84 -0.23 6.96
CA SER A 147 12.27 0.11 7.10
C SER A 147 12.83 0.87 5.90
N ARG A 148 12.30 0.65 4.69
CA ARG A 148 12.74 1.36 3.48
C ARG A 148 12.54 2.87 3.67
N ASP A 149 11.33 3.27 3.99
CA ASP A 149 10.95 4.68 4.14
C ASP A 149 11.68 5.32 5.33
N TYR A 150 11.90 4.55 6.41
CA TYR A 150 12.72 5.00 7.54
C TYR A 150 14.15 5.35 7.11
N GLN A 151 14.82 4.48 6.35
CA GLN A 151 16.18 4.73 5.86
C GLN A 151 16.23 5.88 4.85
N ILE A 152 15.24 6.00 3.98
CA ILE A 152 15.12 7.13 3.05
C ILE A 152 15.02 8.45 3.81
N LEU A 153 14.15 8.55 4.80
CA LEU A 153 13.96 9.77 5.58
C LEU A 153 15.19 10.16 6.40
N LEU A 154 15.94 9.19 6.94
CA LEU A 154 17.23 9.44 7.57
C LEU A 154 18.21 10.09 6.59
N LYS A 155 18.34 9.55 5.38
CA LYS A 155 19.17 10.13 4.34
C LYS A 155 18.70 11.54 3.94
N CYS A 156 17.41 11.79 4.00
CA CYS A 156 16.79 13.06 3.64
C CYS A 156 16.80 14.13 4.74
N GLY A 157 17.48 13.88 5.85
CA GLY A 157 17.76 14.90 6.88
C GLY A 157 16.97 14.76 8.17
N LEU A 158 16.08 13.79 8.30
CA LEU A 158 15.47 13.48 9.60
C LEU A 158 16.49 12.79 10.51
N LYS A 159 16.35 13.00 11.81
CA LYS A 159 17.24 12.50 12.86
C LYS A 159 16.53 11.40 13.65
N LYS A 160 17.31 10.40 14.12
CA LYS A 160 16.78 9.28 14.91
C LYS A 160 15.87 9.66 16.09
N PRO A 161 16.14 10.76 16.88
CA PRO A 161 15.22 11.14 17.95
C PRO A 161 13.83 11.54 17.49
N GLY A 162 13.71 12.11 16.29
CA GLY A 162 12.43 12.60 15.75
C GLY A 162 11.85 11.75 14.61
N LEU A 163 12.52 10.66 14.22
CA LEU A 163 12.03 9.73 13.22
C LEU A 163 11.80 8.36 13.83
N HIS A 164 10.57 7.86 13.67
CA HIS A 164 10.12 6.62 14.27
C HIS A 164 9.69 5.61 13.21
N GLN A 165 9.82 4.33 13.55
CA GLN A 165 9.28 3.23 12.77
C GLN A 165 8.19 2.55 13.61
N LEU A 166 6.98 2.52 13.07
CA LEU A 166 5.84 1.85 13.68
C LEU A 166 5.17 0.98 12.62
N PHE A 167 5.48 -0.29 12.60
CA PHE A 167 4.81 -1.25 11.74
C PHE A 167 3.32 -1.31 12.08
N ASN A 168 2.47 -1.55 11.08
CA ASN A 168 1.05 -1.69 11.36
C ASN A 168 0.78 -2.98 12.17
N CYS A 169 -0.24 -2.92 13.01
CA CYS A 169 -0.73 -4.06 13.75
C CYS A 169 -1.56 -4.98 12.84
N VAL A 170 -1.53 -6.28 13.10
CA VAL A 170 -2.49 -7.24 12.55
C VAL A 170 -3.33 -7.83 13.69
N SER A 171 -4.57 -8.18 13.38
CA SER A 171 -5.50 -8.78 14.34
C SER A 171 -5.91 -10.17 13.88
N LEU A 172 -6.15 -11.06 14.82
CA LEU A 172 -6.75 -12.35 14.48
C LEU A 172 -8.11 -12.12 13.81
N PRO A 173 -8.38 -12.80 12.68
CA PRO A 173 -9.65 -12.67 12.01
C PRO A 173 -10.80 -13.27 12.85
N GLN A 174 -12.00 -12.73 12.64
CA GLN A 174 -13.22 -13.39 13.11
C GLN A 174 -13.59 -14.45 12.08
N LEU A 175 -13.32 -15.71 12.42
CA LEU A 175 -13.66 -16.81 11.53
C LEU A 175 -15.19 -17.01 11.48
N PRO A 176 -15.75 -17.48 10.37
CA PRO A 176 -17.15 -17.87 10.28
C PRO A 176 -17.51 -18.88 11.36
N PRO A 177 -18.71 -18.80 11.95
CA PRO A 177 -19.11 -19.67 13.06
C PRO A 177 -19.21 -21.15 12.67
N ASN A 178 -19.42 -21.45 11.39
CA ASN A 178 -19.48 -22.79 10.85
C ASN A 178 -18.29 -23.05 9.92
N ALA A 179 -17.87 -24.31 9.84
CA ALA A 179 -16.85 -24.74 8.88
C ALA A 179 -17.28 -24.37 7.45
N VAL A 180 -16.38 -23.71 6.74
CA VAL A 180 -16.61 -23.32 5.33
C VAL A 180 -16.01 -24.40 4.45
N ALA A 181 -16.80 -24.95 3.53
CA ALA A 181 -16.31 -25.91 2.56
C ALA A 181 -15.26 -25.29 1.65
N GLU A 182 -14.16 -26.00 1.45
CA GLU A 182 -13.12 -25.58 0.52
C GLU A 182 -13.67 -25.56 -0.91
N LYS A 183 -13.35 -24.49 -1.62
CA LYS A 183 -13.61 -24.34 -3.06
C LYS A 183 -12.29 -24.36 -3.81
N PRO A 184 -12.30 -24.71 -5.11
CA PRO A 184 -11.08 -24.71 -5.92
C PRO A 184 -10.63 -23.27 -6.26
N TRP A 185 -10.68 -22.37 -5.29
CA TRP A 185 -10.34 -20.99 -5.46
C TRP A 185 -8.91 -20.70 -5.00
N VAL A 186 -8.17 -20.04 -5.87
CA VAL A 186 -6.98 -19.27 -5.55
C VAL A 186 -7.42 -17.82 -5.40
N VAL A 187 -7.47 -17.33 -4.19
CA VAL A 187 -8.08 -16.02 -3.92
C VAL A 187 -7.04 -14.91 -3.90
N TYR A 188 -7.27 -13.89 -4.69
CA TYR A 188 -6.57 -12.61 -4.60
C TYR A 188 -7.46 -11.60 -3.86
N PRO A 189 -7.25 -11.42 -2.53
CA PRO A 189 -8.17 -10.71 -1.65
C PRO A 189 -7.94 -9.19 -1.69
N ILE A 190 -8.26 -8.55 -2.81
CA ILE A 190 -7.94 -7.15 -3.06
C ILE A 190 -9.12 -6.36 -3.59
N ARG A 191 -8.98 -5.04 -3.51
CA ARG A 191 -9.63 -4.12 -4.43
C ARG A 191 -8.72 -3.95 -5.65
N ALA A 192 -9.23 -4.25 -6.83
CA ALA A 192 -8.45 -4.45 -8.06
C ALA A 192 -7.99 -3.12 -8.72
N ILE A 193 -7.25 -2.29 -7.99
CA ILE A 193 -6.58 -1.11 -8.54
C ILE A 193 -5.31 -1.50 -9.31
N ARG A 194 -4.87 -0.70 -10.28
CA ARG A 194 -3.76 -1.04 -11.20
C ARG A 194 -2.49 -1.55 -10.52
N ARG A 195 -2.05 -0.91 -9.42
CA ARG A 195 -0.85 -1.35 -8.68
C ARG A 195 -0.95 -2.74 -8.05
N LYS A 196 -2.15 -3.32 -7.99
CA LYS A 196 -2.35 -4.72 -7.58
C LYS A 196 -2.03 -5.71 -8.69
N ASN A 197 -1.81 -5.21 -9.92
CA ASN A 197 -1.26 -5.99 -11.03
C ASN A 197 -2.05 -7.29 -11.29
N ILE A 198 -3.37 -7.16 -11.47
CA ILE A 198 -4.24 -8.33 -11.71
C ILE A 198 -3.88 -9.07 -13.00
N GLY A 199 -3.28 -8.39 -13.98
CA GLY A 199 -2.76 -9.04 -15.20
C GLY A 199 -1.74 -10.13 -14.90
N GLU A 200 -0.88 -9.94 -13.89
CA GLU A 200 0.06 -10.97 -13.44
C GLU A 200 -0.66 -12.12 -12.71
N ALA A 201 -1.67 -11.82 -11.90
CA ALA A 201 -2.50 -12.87 -11.29
C ALA A 201 -3.20 -13.73 -12.36
N ILE A 202 -3.69 -13.10 -13.43
CA ILE A 202 -4.28 -13.77 -14.58
C ILE A 202 -3.21 -14.62 -15.31
N LEU A 203 -1.99 -14.11 -15.49
CA LEU A 203 -0.89 -14.91 -16.05
C LEU A 203 -0.62 -16.15 -15.19
N LEU A 204 -0.55 -15.99 -13.88
CA LEU A 204 -0.33 -17.12 -12.96
C LEU A 204 -1.43 -18.17 -13.04
N SER A 205 -2.67 -17.80 -13.35
CA SER A 205 -3.78 -18.75 -13.50
C SER A 205 -3.58 -19.74 -14.67
N LEU A 206 -2.67 -19.47 -15.61
CA LEU A 206 -2.29 -20.41 -16.68
C LEU A 206 -1.50 -21.62 -16.17
N PHE A 207 -0.98 -21.55 -14.95
CA PHE A 207 -0.18 -22.58 -14.29
C PHE A 207 -0.91 -23.24 -13.10
N PHE A 208 -2.17 -22.91 -12.89
CA PHE A 208 -2.99 -23.53 -11.85
C PHE A 208 -3.40 -24.96 -12.22
N ASP A 209 -3.73 -25.76 -11.23
CA ASP A 209 -4.35 -27.06 -11.47
C ASP A 209 -5.65 -26.92 -12.26
N ALA A 210 -6.01 -27.93 -13.05
CA ALA A 210 -7.16 -27.88 -13.97
C ALA A 210 -8.51 -27.54 -13.30
N ARG A 211 -8.63 -27.75 -11.99
CA ARG A 211 -9.85 -27.42 -11.21
C ARG A 211 -9.78 -26.03 -10.57
N GLU A 212 -8.59 -25.46 -10.42
CA GLU A 212 -8.40 -24.18 -9.73
C GLU A 212 -8.87 -23.01 -10.56
N ARG A 213 -9.38 -22.00 -9.87
CA ARG A 213 -9.83 -20.73 -10.46
C ARG A 213 -9.30 -19.57 -9.65
N LEU A 214 -8.77 -18.55 -10.35
CA LEU A 214 -8.44 -17.28 -9.73
C LEU A 214 -9.71 -16.56 -9.32
N SER A 215 -9.82 -16.19 -8.05
CA SER A 215 -10.94 -15.40 -7.52
C SER A 215 -10.46 -14.01 -7.10
N ILE A 216 -10.89 -12.98 -7.82
CA ILE A 216 -10.62 -11.56 -7.52
C ILE A 216 -11.80 -10.98 -6.75
N THR A 217 -11.54 -10.39 -5.56
CA THR A 217 -12.62 -10.10 -4.62
C THR A 217 -13.43 -8.86 -4.96
N LEU A 218 -12.83 -7.68 -5.16
CA LEU A 218 -13.57 -6.44 -5.29
C LEU A 218 -13.11 -5.60 -6.50
N PRO A 219 -14.07 -4.96 -7.20
CA PRO A 219 -13.75 -3.96 -8.21
C PRO A 219 -13.08 -2.74 -7.58
N PRO A 220 -12.37 -1.91 -8.36
CA PRO A 220 -11.84 -0.63 -7.90
C PRO A 220 -12.95 0.39 -7.61
N ASN A 221 -12.61 1.43 -6.86
CA ASN A 221 -13.54 2.54 -6.58
C ASN A 221 -13.38 3.70 -7.58
N SER A 222 -12.20 3.82 -8.21
CA SER A 222 -11.93 4.91 -9.13
C SER A 222 -12.44 4.60 -10.53
N THR A 223 -12.90 5.62 -11.25
CA THR A 223 -13.41 5.47 -12.62
C THR A 223 -12.32 5.02 -13.58
N VAL A 224 -11.08 5.46 -13.38
CA VAL A 224 -9.93 5.11 -14.23
C VAL A 224 -9.56 3.63 -14.06
N ASP A 225 -9.43 3.15 -12.82
CA ASP A 225 -9.15 1.75 -12.55
C ASP A 225 -10.32 0.84 -12.97
N LEU A 226 -11.58 1.34 -12.92
CA LEU A 226 -12.75 0.57 -13.34
C LEU A 226 -12.72 0.25 -14.84
N VAL A 227 -12.31 1.20 -15.68
CA VAL A 227 -12.14 0.96 -17.13
C VAL A 227 -11.14 -0.17 -17.38
N SER A 228 -10.00 -0.13 -16.70
CA SER A 228 -9.00 -1.18 -16.77
C SER A 228 -9.52 -2.53 -16.27
N TYR A 229 -10.23 -2.53 -15.15
CA TYR A 229 -10.82 -3.73 -14.55
C TYR A 229 -11.82 -4.42 -15.50
N GLU A 230 -12.73 -3.67 -16.10
CA GLU A 230 -13.68 -4.21 -17.08
C GLU A 230 -13.00 -4.72 -18.35
N ALA A 231 -11.89 -4.05 -18.77
CA ALA A 231 -11.08 -4.54 -19.89
C ALA A 231 -10.36 -5.87 -19.58
N TRP A 232 -10.00 -6.13 -18.31
CA TRP A 232 -9.48 -7.43 -17.87
C TRP A 232 -10.58 -8.50 -17.80
N LYS A 233 -11.78 -8.15 -17.36
CA LYS A 233 -12.94 -9.08 -17.37
C LYS A 233 -13.27 -9.52 -18.80
N ALA A 234 -13.33 -8.57 -19.73
CA ALA A 234 -13.57 -8.85 -21.14
C ALA A 234 -12.48 -9.78 -21.72
N PHE A 235 -11.19 -9.49 -21.44
CA PHE A 235 -10.07 -10.32 -21.88
C PHE A 235 -10.16 -11.74 -21.31
N ALA A 236 -10.43 -11.89 -20.01
CA ALA A 236 -10.56 -13.20 -19.39
C ALA A 236 -11.73 -14.02 -19.98
N ALA A 237 -12.84 -13.36 -20.30
CA ALA A 237 -14.00 -14.00 -20.94
C ALA A 237 -13.70 -14.42 -22.39
N GLU A 238 -13.06 -13.56 -23.19
CA GLU A 238 -12.66 -13.83 -24.57
C GLU A 238 -11.79 -15.10 -24.68
N TYR A 239 -10.78 -15.20 -23.79
CA TYR A 239 -9.86 -16.35 -23.78
C TYR A 239 -10.30 -17.50 -22.89
N ARG A 240 -11.50 -17.43 -22.29
CA ARG A 240 -12.06 -18.45 -21.37
C ARG A 240 -11.11 -18.82 -20.25
N LEU A 241 -10.41 -17.81 -19.66
CA LEU A 241 -9.46 -18.03 -18.59
C LEU A 241 -10.18 -18.43 -17.30
N PRO A 242 -9.52 -19.22 -16.42
CA PRO A 242 -10.12 -19.69 -15.17
C PRO A 242 -10.15 -18.58 -14.10
N VAL A 243 -10.84 -17.47 -14.36
CA VAL A 243 -10.89 -16.27 -13.50
C VAL A 243 -12.33 -15.92 -13.15
N GLU A 244 -12.58 -15.70 -11.88
CA GLU A 244 -13.85 -15.22 -11.33
C GLU A 244 -13.66 -13.84 -10.71
N PHE A 245 -14.47 -12.87 -11.12
CA PHE A 245 -14.43 -11.50 -10.63
C PHE A 245 -15.59 -11.20 -9.69
N ASP A 246 -15.47 -10.15 -8.87
CA ASP A 246 -16.54 -9.58 -8.04
C ASP A 246 -17.06 -10.53 -6.94
N GLN A 247 -16.27 -11.52 -6.51
CA GLN A 247 -16.72 -12.48 -5.51
C GLN A 247 -17.04 -11.84 -4.14
N GLY A 248 -16.35 -10.76 -3.78
CA GLY A 248 -16.60 -10.01 -2.55
C GLY A 248 -17.86 -9.16 -2.54
N LEU A 249 -18.54 -9.00 -3.69
CA LEU A 249 -19.86 -8.38 -3.76
C LEU A 249 -20.99 -9.36 -3.41
N LYS A 250 -20.71 -10.66 -3.48
CA LYS A 250 -21.71 -11.75 -3.32
C LYS A 250 -21.52 -12.53 -2.03
N THR A 251 -20.30 -12.57 -1.51
CA THR A 251 -19.91 -13.43 -0.38
C THR A 251 -19.08 -12.61 0.61
N PRO A 252 -19.31 -12.76 1.93
CA PRO A 252 -18.48 -12.12 2.97
C PRO A 252 -17.00 -12.47 2.81
N PHE A 253 -16.14 -11.50 3.09
CA PHE A 253 -14.68 -11.62 2.91
C PHE A 253 -14.09 -12.81 3.64
N GLU A 254 -14.45 -13.00 4.90
CA GLU A 254 -13.97 -14.10 5.74
C GLU A 254 -14.37 -15.47 5.16
N THR A 255 -15.59 -15.56 4.62
CA THR A 255 -16.07 -16.79 3.97
C THR A 255 -15.28 -17.09 2.69
N ILE A 256 -14.97 -16.07 1.87
CA ILE A 256 -14.15 -16.24 0.67
C ILE A 256 -12.75 -16.74 1.05
N VAL A 257 -12.10 -16.09 2.01
CA VAL A 257 -10.75 -16.45 2.42
C VAL A 257 -10.71 -17.84 3.05
N CYS A 258 -11.68 -18.19 3.90
CA CYS A 258 -11.74 -19.51 4.53
C CYS A 258 -12.02 -20.62 3.51
N SER A 259 -12.79 -20.37 2.44
CA SER A 259 -13.05 -21.34 1.37
C SER A 259 -11.92 -21.49 0.36
N ALA A 260 -10.91 -20.60 0.38
CA ALA A 260 -9.79 -20.65 -0.55
C ALA A 260 -8.89 -21.87 -0.29
N ARG A 261 -8.30 -22.44 -1.34
CA ARG A 261 -7.18 -23.38 -1.22
C ARG A 261 -5.93 -22.66 -0.70
N TYR A 262 -5.58 -21.55 -1.34
CA TYR A 262 -4.51 -20.65 -0.90
C TYR A 262 -4.81 -19.23 -1.40
N LEU A 263 -4.00 -18.28 -0.94
CA LEU A 263 -4.13 -16.88 -1.34
C LEU A 263 -3.00 -16.47 -2.28
N LEU A 264 -3.27 -15.48 -3.10
CA LEU A 264 -2.31 -14.95 -4.07
C LEU A 264 -2.07 -13.46 -3.84
N THR A 265 -0.86 -12.99 -4.15
CA THR A 265 -0.55 -11.56 -4.27
C THR A 265 0.40 -11.31 -5.43
N THR A 266 0.09 -10.31 -6.26
CA THR A 266 0.92 -9.86 -7.38
C THR A 266 1.16 -8.36 -7.34
N SER A 267 0.90 -7.72 -6.18
CA SER A 267 1.12 -6.30 -5.99
C SER A 267 2.55 -5.88 -6.32
N ILE A 268 2.71 -4.78 -7.06
CA ILE A 268 4.03 -4.23 -7.42
C ILE A 268 4.52 -3.19 -6.40
N THR A 269 3.65 -2.72 -5.51
CA THR A 269 3.99 -1.79 -4.43
C THR A 269 2.99 -1.88 -3.30
N GLU A 270 3.48 -1.78 -2.07
CA GLU A 270 2.70 -1.73 -0.83
C GLU A 270 3.39 -0.77 0.15
N GLY A 271 2.60 -0.08 0.97
CA GLY A 271 3.15 0.70 2.08
C GLY A 271 3.63 -0.20 3.22
N PHE A 272 2.78 -1.14 3.66
CA PHE A 272 3.12 -2.09 4.72
C PHE A 272 3.06 -3.55 4.24
N GLY A 273 2.01 -3.95 3.51
CA GLY A 273 1.91 -5.30 2.96
C GLY A 273 1.10 -6.27 3.81
N PHE A 274 -0.10 -5.90 4.22
CA PHE A 274 -1.03 -6.80 4.91
C PHE A 274 -1.26 -8.12 4.17
N SER A 275 -1.24 -8.08 2.82
CA SER A 275 -1.39 -9.27 1.97
C SER A 275 -0.33 -10.35 2.17
N PHE A 276 0.82 -10.02 2.78
CA PHE A 276 1.87 -10.97 3.13
C PHE A 276 1.72 -11.54 4.54
N LEU A 277 0.87 -10.96 5.38
CA LEU A 277 0.72 -11.32 6.79
C LEU A 277 -0.65 -11.93 7.12
N GLU A 278 -1.73 -11.31 6.65
CA GLU A 278 -3.09 -11.74 6.97
C GLU A 278 -3.44 -13.17 6.54
N PRO A 279 -2.97 -13.70 5.38
CA PRO A 279 -3.27 -15.06 4.97
C PRO A 279 -2.94 -16.11 6.03
N TRP A 280 -1.78 -15.98 6.66
CA TRP A 280 -1.31 -16.92 7.70
C TRP A 280 -2.22 -16.93 8.94
N LEU A 281 -2.86 -15.79 9.24
CA LEU A 281 -3.81 -15.69 10.36
C LEU A 281 -5.13 -16.41 10.08
N TYR A 282 -5.49 -16.59 8.80
CA TYR A 282 -6.60 -17.44 8.34
C TYR A 282 -6.19 -18.90 8.14
N HIS A 283 -4.99 -19.30 8.56
CA HIS A 283 -4.42 -20.62 8.28
C HIS A 283 -4.35 -20.95 6.78
N LYS A 284 -4.09 -19.94 5.96
CA LYS A 284 -3.94 -20.08 4.50
C LYS A 284 -2.52 -19.78 4.07
N TYR A 285 -2.04 -20.58 3.14
CA TYR A 285 -0.80 -20.32 2.43
C TYR A 285 -0.98 -19.11 1.51
N VAL A 286 0.09 -18.34 1.29
CA VAL A 286 0.12 -17.24 0.31
C VAL A 286 1.27 -17.44 -0.66
N SER A 287 1.01 -17.25 -1.95
CA SER A 287 1.99 -17.35 -3.02
C SER A 287 1.99 -16.11 -3.91
N GLY A 288 2.90 -16.06 -4.89
CA GLY A 288 2.98 -14.99 -5.88
C GLY A 288 4.21 -14.10 -5.73
N ARG A 289 4.04 -12.80 -5.99
CA ARG A 289 5.12 -11.81 -5.99
C ARG A 289 5.38 -11.28 -4.59
N LYS A 290 6.65 -11.32 -4.13
CA LYS A 290 7.11 -10.60 -2.94
C LYS A 290 7.78 -9.27 -3.31
N LEU A 291 7.67 -8.31 -2.41
CA LEU A 291 8.30 -6.99 -2.52
C LEU A 291 9.55 -6.97 -1.64
N GLY A 292 10.73 -7.00 -2.26
CA GLY A 292 12.00 -7.19 -1.54
C GLY A 292 12.17 -6.25 -0.35
N ASP A 293 11.91 -4.96 -0.56
CA ASP A 293 12.11 -3.94 0.49
C ASP A 293 11.15 -4.11 1.68
N ILE A 294 9.88 -4.49 1.41
CA ILE A 294 8.85 -4.68 2.45
C ILE A 294 8.99 -6.07 3.10
N CYS A 295 9.14 -7.11 2.28
CA CYS A 295 9.22 -8.48 2.79
C CYS A 295 10.51 -8.76 3.59
N ASN A 296 11.56 -7.96 3.39
CA ASN A 296 12.76 -8.04 4.23
C ASN A 296 12.46 -7.70 5.70
N ASP A 297 11.56 -6.76 5.97
CA ASP A 297 11.08 -6.47 7.32
C ASP A 297 10.40 -7.67 7.99
N PHE A 298 9.71 -8.47 7.19
CA PHE A 298 9.04 -9.69 7.64
C PHE A 298 10.05 -10.81 7.88
N LYS A 299 11.00 -10.99 6.97
CA LYS A 299 12.06 -12.00 7.07
C LYS A 299 12.90 -11.84 8.33
N VAL A 300 13.31 -10.61 8.65
CA VAL A 300 14.07 -10.29 9.88
C VAL A 300 13.29 -10.66 11.14
N ARG A 301 11.95 -10.73 11.07
CA ARG A 301 11.08 -11.12 12.19
C ARG A 301 10.66 -12.60 12.17
N GLY A 302 11.30 -13.39 11.32
CA GLY A 302 11.10 -14.84 11.24
C GLY A 302 9.88 -15.27 10.44
N ILE A 303 9.38 -14.43 9.53
CA ILE A 303 8.31 -14.78 8.60
C ILE A 303 8.95 -15.23 7.29
N ASP A 304 8.73 -16.48 6.93
CA ASP A 304 9.30 -17.09 5.72
C ASP A 304 8.40 -16.88 4.50
N LEU A 305 8.92 -16.11 3.53
CA LEU A 305 8.33 -15.84 2.22
C LEU A 305 9.31 -16.21 1.07
N ASP A 306 10.30 -17.07 1.32
CA ASP A 306 11.35 -17.37 0.34
C ASP A 306 10.85 -18.23 -0.84
N HIS A 307 9.69 -18.84 -0.73
CA HIS A 307 8.98 -19.52 -1.83
C HIS A 307 8.32 -18.57 -2.84
N MET A 308 8.21 -17.27 -2.52
CA MET A 308 7.63 -16.27 -3.40
C MET A 308 8.70 -15.65 -4.31
N TYR A 309 8.35 -15.39 -5.56
CA TYR A 309 9.27 -14.73 -6.50
C TYR A 309 9.26 -13.21 -6.33
N SER A 310 10.35 -12.53 -6.68
CA SER A 310 10.45 -11.06 -6.67
C SER A 310 10.28 -10.42 -8.06
N GLN A 311 10.51 -11.18 -9.12
CA GLN A 311 10.36 -10.77 -10.52
C GLN A 311 9.76 -11.93 -11.31
N LEU A 312 8.93 -11.63 -12.30
CA LEU A 312 8.41 -12.58 -13.28
C LEU A 312 8.91 -12.15 -14.66
N MET A 313 9.97 -12.84 -15.12
CA MET A 313 10.69 -12.47 -16.34
C MET A 313 9.98 -13.00 -17.58
N VAL A 314 9.62 -12.10 -18.51
CA VAL A 314 8.96 -12.40 -19.77
C VAL A 314 9.82 -11.97 -20.97
N PRO A 315 9.77 -12.66 -22.12
CA PRO A 315 10.60 -12.32 -23.26
C PRO A 315 10.10 -11.04 -23.94
N LEU A 316 11.02 -10.22 -24.44
CA LEU A 316 10.71 -8.99 -25.18
C LEU A 316 9.94 -9.27 -26.49
N GLU A 317 10.14 -10.43 -27.10
CA GLU A 317 9.41 -10.87 -28.30
C GLU A 317 7.89 -11.08 -28.05
N GLY A 318 7.47 -11.16 -26.77
CA GLY A 318 6.08 -11.36 -26.38
C GLY A 318 5.22 -10.10 -26.47
N PHE A 319 5.78 -8.92 -26.75
CA PHE A 319 5.04 -7.65 -26.82
C PHE A 319 5.77 -6.61 -27.68
N ASP A 320 5.10 -5.50 -28.02
CA ASP A 320 5.70 -4.34 -28.71
C ASP A 320 6.71 -3.63 -27.79
N ALA A 321 7.95 -4.12 -27.76
CA ALA A 321 9.02 -3.57 -26.92
C ALA A 321 9.40 -2.13 -27.30
N ASP A 322 9.31 -1.76 -28.58
CA ASP A 322 9.60 -0.40 -29.04
C ASP A 322 8.50 0.57 -28.62
N GLY A 323 7.24 0.15 -28.74
CA GLY A 323 6.09 0.91 -28.24
C GLY A 323 6.18 1.13 -26.74
N TYR A 324 6.50 0.07 -25.98
CA TYR A 324 6.75 0.14 -24.55
C TYR A 324 7.86 1.15 -24.22
N TYR A 325 9.03 1.07 -24.86
CA TYR A 325 10.14 1.99 -24.63
C TYR A 325 9.72 3.46 -24.84
N ARG A 326 9.00 3.74 -25.95
CA ARG A 326 8.51 5.10 -26.22
C ARG A 326 7.58 5.61 -25.12
N GLN A 327 6.63 4.79 -24.67
CA GLN A 327 5.68 5.14 -23.63
C GLN A 327 6.39 5.31 -22.28
N TRP A 328 7.20 4.33 -21.88
CA TRP A 328 7.96 4.33 -20.62
C TRP A 328 8.89 5.55 -20.51
N LYS A 329 9.65 5.85 -21.56
CA LYS A 329 10.50 7.03 -21.64
C LYS A 329 9.71 8.33 -21.53
N ARG A 330 8.54 8.42 -22.15
CA ARG A 330 7.64 9.57 -22.05
C ARG A 330 7.15 9.73 -20.61
N SER A 331 6.62 8.68 -20.01
CA SER A 331 6.11 8.69 -18.64
C SER A 331 7.17 9.11 -17.61
N ILE A 332 8.41 8.63 -17.75
CA ILE A 332 9.54 9.08 -16.93
C ILE A 332 9.78 10.58 -17.06
N LYS A 333 9.82 11.10 -18.30
CA LYS A 333 10.07 12.52 -18.55
C LYS A 333 8.93 13.40 -18.01
N ASP A 334 7.70 12.96 -18.17
CA ASP A 334 6.53 13.70 -17.71
C ASP A 334 6.44 13.70 -16.17
N SER A 335 6.69 12.56 -15.52
CA SER A 335 6.81 12.49 -14.07
C SER A 335 7.96 13.33 -13.52
N ALA A 336 9.14 13.28 -14.15
CA ALA A 336 10.29 14.11 -13.77
C ALA A 336 9.95 15.60 -13.87
N ARG A 337 9.27 16.02 -14.96
CA ARG A 337 8.83 17.40 -15.16
C ARG A 337 7.83 17.84 -14.06
N THR A 338 6.88 17.00 -13.69
CA THR A 338 5.91 17.29 -12.64
C THR A 338 6.58 17.54 -11.28
N PHE A 339 7.69 16.85 -11.01
CA PHE A 339 8.49 17.02 -9.80
C PHE A 339 9.60 18.07 -9.90
N ASP A 340 9.70 18.79 -11.02
CA ASP A 340 10.83 19.70 -11.33
C ASP A 340 12.20 18.99 -11.20
N LEU A 341 12.27 17.72 -11.63
CA LEU A 341 13.49 16.92 -11.66
C LEU A 341 14.12 16.96 -13.05
N HIS A 342 15.44 17.20 -13.11
CA HIS A 342 16.21 16.99 -14.31
C HIS A 342 16.65 15.53 -14.42
N ILE A 343 16.33 14.86 -15.52
CA ILE A 343 16.81 13.52 -15.83
C ILE A 343 17.49 13.49 -17.21
N GLU A 344 18.71 13.01 -17.25
CA GLU A 344 19.47 12.93 -18.50
C GLU A 344 18.97 11.76 -19.38
N ALA A 345 18.95 11.99 -20.71
CA ALA A 345 18.58 10.96 -21.68
C ALA A 345 19.46 9.69 -21.55
N ALA A 346 20.74 9.87 -21.21
CA ALA A 346 21.67 8.76 -20.99
C ALA A 346 21.32 7.90 -19.78
N GLN A 347 20.80 8.52 -18.68
CA GLN A 347 20.32 7.78 -17.51
C GLN A 347 19.11 6.92 -17.85
N VAL A 348 18.14 7.49 -18.57
CA VAL A 348 16.95 6.77 -19.02
C VAL A 348 17.32 5.60 -19.92
N ARG A 349 18.26 5.79 -20.86
CA ARG A 349 18.74 4.74 -21.76
C ARG A 349 19.41 3.60 -20.98
N ARG A 350 20.35 3.91 -20.09
CA ARG A 350 21.03 2.89 -19.25
C ARG A 350 20.06 2.13 -18.35
N ALA A 351 19.01 2.81 -17.86
CA ALA A 351 17.98 2.16 -17.06
C ALA A 351 17.18 1.15 -17.92
N TYR A 352 16.81 1.55 -19.15
CA TYR A 352 16.11 0.64 -20.08
C TYR A 352 16.97 -0.59 -20.41
N GLU A 353 18.23 -0.39 -20.78
CA GLU A 353 19.19 -1.48 -21.07
C GLU A 353 19.30 -2.45 -19.87
N ALA A 354 19.27 -1.93 -18.65
CA ALA A 354 19.34 -2.76 -17.45
C ALA A 354 18.06 -3.58 -17.19
N ILE A 355 16.86 -3.02 -17.43
CA ILE A 355 15.59 -3.72 -17.21
C ILE A 355 15.21 -4.67 -18.37
N THR A 356 15.90 -4.56 -19.51
CA THR A 356 15.71 -5.43 -20.69
C THR A 356 16.90 -6.37 -20.96
N ALA A 357 17.75 -6.54 -19.95
CA ALA A 357 18.91 -7.40 -20.05
C ALA A 357 18.53 -8.84 -20.50
N GLU A 358 19.40 -9.46 -21.29
CA GLU A 358 19.18 -10.82 -21.85
C GLU A 358 17.89 -10.99 -22.68
N GLY A 359 17.33 -9.91 -23.22
CA GLY A 359 16.07 -9.96 -23.98
C GLY A 359 14.83 -10.27 -23.15
N MET A 360 14.90 -10.04 -21.83
CA MET A 360 13.85 -10.32 -20.86
C MET A 360 13.46 -9.06 -20.08
N MET A 361 12.21 -8.99 -19.62
CA MET A 361 11.73 -7.90 -18.77
C MET A 361 10.83 -8.45 -17.66
N ASP A 362 10.82 -7.80 -16.50
CA ASP A 362 9.86 -8.12 -15.44
C ASP A 362 8.44 -7.68 -15.85
N PHE A 363 7.50 -8.64 -15.84
CA PHE A 363 6.09 -8.42 -16.17
C PHE A 363 5.44 -7.30 -15.34
N GLY A 364 5.85 -7.13 -14.07
CA GLY A 364 5.36 -6.07 -13.19
C GLY A 364 5.76 -4.63 -13.61
N LEU A 365 6.67 -4.46 -14.57
CA LEU A 365 7.01 -3.16 -15.14
C LEU A 365 6.09 -2.76 -16.30
N LEU A 366 5.42 -3.74 -16.92
CA LEU A 366 4.60 -3.54 -18.11
C LEU A 366 3.27 -2.86 -17.77
N ALA A 367 2.81 -1.95 -18.63
CA ALA A 367 1.43 -1.49 -18.63
C ALA A 367 0.51 -2.59 -19.16
N GLU A 368 -0.77 -2.51 -18.81
CA GLU A 368 -1.79 -3.53 -19.10
C GLU A 368 -1.93 -3.90 -20.59
N PRO A 369 -1.82 -2.97 -21.58
CA PRO A 369 -1.84 -3.35 -22.98
C PRO A 369 -0.71 -4.31 -23.38
N TYR A 370 0.50 -4.09 -22.84
CA TYR A 370 1.65 -4.97 -23.10
C TYR A 370 1.52 -6.28 -22.32
N GLN A 371 0.98 -6.25 -21.11
CA GLN A 371 0.66 -7.47 -20.35
C GLN A 371 -0.31 -8.38 -21.11
N LYS A 372 -1.34 -7.82 -21.77
CA LYS A 372 -2.27 -8.58 -22.62
C LYS A 372 -1.58 -9.18 -23.84
N GLN A 373 -0.64 -8.46 -24.46
CA GLN A 373 0.17 -9.00 -25.57
C GLN A 373 1.01 -10.19 -25.12
N VAL A 374 1.69 -10.08 -23.96
CA VAL A 374 2.45 -11.20 -23.37
C VAL A 374 1.54 -12.40 -23.12
N LEU A 375 0.36 -12.20 -22.54
CA LEU A 375 -0.60 -13.29 -22.29
C LEU A 375 -1.02 -13.95 -23.60
N HIS A 376 -1.33 -13.18 -24.63
CA HIS A 376 -1.66 -13.70 -25.96
C HIS A 376 -0.52 -14.53 -26.56
N TYR A 377 0.73 -14.00 -26.49
CA TYR A 377 1.93 -14.71 -26.93
C TYR A 377 2.11 -16.04 -26.20
N LEU A 378 1.96 -16.05 -24.87
CA LEU A 378 2.11 -17.27 -24.07
C LEU A 378 1.05 -18.33 -24.40
N MET A 379 -0.20 -17.91 -24.58
CA MET A 379 -1.31 -18.81 -24.91
C MET A 379 -1.23 -19.36 -26.35
N SER A 380 -0.49 -18.71 -27.24
CA SER A 380 -0.35 -19.16 -28.64
C SER A 380 0.42 -20.47 -28.79
N SER A 381 1.23 -20.89 -27.82
CA SER A 381 2.03 -22.10 -27.87
C SER A 381 2.39 -22.68 -26.51
N LYS A 382 2.23 -23.98 -26.33
CA LYS A 382 2.72 -24.71 -25.14
C LYS A 382 4.25 -24.54 -24.96
N THR A 383 5.00 -24.39 -26.02
CA THR A 383 6.44 -24.14 -25.99
C THR A 383 6.77 -22.79 -25.32
N HIS A 384 5.94 -21.76 -25.54
CA HIS A 384 6.13 -20.45 -24.90
C HIS A 384 5.92 -20.54 -23.38
N LEU A 385 4.88 -21.24 -22.95
CA LEU A 385 4.64 -21.49 -21.52
C LEU A 385 5.79 -22.28 -20.87
N GLN A 386 6.31 -23.29 -21.57
CA GLN A 386 7.42 -24.09 -21.05
C GLN A 386 8.73 -23.29 -20.95
N LYS A 387 9.03 -22.46 -21.94
CA LYS A 387 10.16 -21.52 -21.89
C LYS A 387 10.01 -20.53 -20.70
N LEU A 388 8.81 -20.03 -20.46
CA LEU A 388 8.54 -19.13 -19.32
C LEU A 388 8.82 -19.83 -17.98
N LEU A 389 8.36 -21.08 -17.79
CA LEU A 389 8.65 -21.87 -16.59
C LEU A 389 10.15 -22.09 -16.38
N THR A 390 10.89 -22.38 -17.46
CA THR A 390 12.35 -22.56 -17.37
C THR A 390 13.05 -21.29 -16.87
N ARG A 391 12.55 -20.11 -17.27
CA ARG A 391 13.09 -18.81 -16.85
C ARG A 391 12.61 -18.37 -15.45
N ASN A 392 11.48 -18.91 -15.00
CA ASN A 392 10.84 -18.57 -13.73
C ASN A 392 10.52 -19.86 -12.94
N PRO A 393 11.52 -20.56 -12.41
CA PRO A 393 11.32 -21.90 -11.85
C PRO A 393 10.35 -21.94 -10.67
N LEU A 394 10.23 -20.85 -9.89
CA LEU A 394 9.28 -20.76 -8.78
C LEU A 394 7.80 -20.82 -9.23
N LEU A 395 7.50 -20.62 -10.51
CA LEU A 395 6.13 -20.78 -11.05
C LEU A 395 5.68 -22.23 -11.08
N ALA A 396 6.59 -23.20 -11.16
CA ALA A 396 6.26 -24.61 -11.15
C ALA A 396 5.60 -25.05 -9.82
N ASP A 397 5.92 -24.33 -8.75
CA ASP A 397 5.44 -24.64 -7.39
C ASP A 397 4.28 -23.74 -6.94
N ILE A 398 3.69 -22.95 -7.86
CA ILE A 398 2.69 -21.95 -7.47
C ILE A 398 1.43 -22.57 -6.85
N SER A 399 1.06 -23.78 -7.31
CA SER A 399 -0.10 -24.54 -6.82
C SER A 399 0.24 -25.52 -5.68
N ASN A 400 1.51 -25.65 -5.27
CA ASN A 400 1.95 -26.61 -4.25
C ASN A 400 1.67 -26.16 -2.80
N GLY A 401 0.74 -25.21 -2.61
CA GLY A 401 0.40 -24.64 -1.29
C GLY A 401 -0.30 -25.57 -0.30
N THR A 402 -0.63 -26.80 -0.68
CA THR A 402 -1.51 -27.68 0.11
C THR A 402 -0.84 -28.45 1.24
N ASP A 403 0.49 -28.61 1.23
CA ASP A 403 1.23 -29.33 2.29
C ASP A 403 2.24 -28.42 3.03
N GLN A 404 1.76 -27.25 3.46
CA GLN A 404 2.59 -26.21 4.08
C GLN A 404 2.21 -25.89 5.54
N GLN A 405 1.55 -26.83 6.24
CA GLN A 405 1.01 -26.60 7.58
C GLN A 405 2.07 -26.08 8.56
N ASN A 406 3.27 -26.67 8.55
CA ASN A 406 4.36 -26.24 9.43
C ASN A 406 4.78 -24.76 9.15
N ARG A 407 4.84 -24.36 7.87
CA ARG A 407 5.16 -22.99 7.49
C ARG A 407 4.04 -22.02 7.89
N ILE A 408 2.79 -22.42 7.69
CA ILE A 408 1.62 -21.64 8.10
C ILE A 408 1.67 -21.35 9.61
N GLU A 409 1.89 -22.35 10.43
CA GLU A 409 1.96 -22.19 11.89
C GLU A 409 3.18 -21.38 12.33
N ALA A 410 4.34 -21.64 11.75
CA ALA A 410 5.56 -20.88 12.06
C ALA A 410 5.39 -19.39 11.74
N ASN A 411 4.88 -19.07 10.53
CA ASN A 411 4.62 -17.70 10.12
C ASN A 411 3.55 -17.04 10.99
N ARG A 412 2.44 -17.71 11.27
CA ARG A 412 1.38 -17.22 12.15
C ARG A 412 1.92 -16.83 13.54
N ASN A 413 2.73 -17.70 14.13
CA ASN A 413 3.34 -17.46 15.44
C ASN A 413 4.32 -16.27 15.40
N ALA A 414 5.15 -16.19 14.36
CA ALA A 414 6.07 -15.06 14.16
C ALA A 414 5.31 -13.73 13.98
N ILE A 415 4.21 -13.74 13.21
CA ILE A 415 3.36 -12.57 12.98
C ILE A 415 2.73 -12.10 14.29
N MET A 416 2.10 -12.99 15.06
CA MET A 416 1.45 -12.59 16.31
C MET A 416 2.44 -12.07 17.34
N ARG A 417 3.64 -12.65 17.40
CA ARG A 417 4.74 -12.19 18.28
C ARG A 417 5.25 -10.80 17.90
N SER A 418 5.29 -10.45 16.59
CA SER A 418 5.92 -9.23 16.10
C SER A 418 4.94 -8.12 15.75
N TYR A 419 3.75 -8.46 15.27
CA TYR A 419 2.76 -7.52 14.74
C TYR A 419 1.38 -7.63 15.42
N GLY A 420 1.24 -8.47 16.45
CA GLY A 420 0.01 -8.57 17.24
C GLY A 420 -0.23 -7.32 18.08
N ILE A 421 -1.43 -7.22 18.67
CA ILE A 421 -1.90 -6.01 19.38
C ILE A 421 -1.02 -5.65 20.59
N ASP A 422 -0.49 -6.62 21.33
CA ASP A 422 0.28 -6.35 22.56
C ASP A 422 1.69 -5.81 22.27
N PRO A 423 2.54 -6.42 21.39
CA PRO A 423 3.80 -5.80 20.99
C PRO A 423 3.58 -4.44 20.33
N TYR A 424 2.54 -4.30 19.51
CA TYR A 424 2.18 -3.04 18.89
C TYR A 424 1.88 -1.94 19.92
N ARG A 425 1.04 -2.24 20.92
CA ARG A 425 0.68 -1.32 22.01
C ARG A 425 1.92 -0.82 22.74
N ARG A 426 2.84 -1.73 23.12
CA ARG A 426 4.08 -1.35 23.80
C ARG A 426 4.91 -0.36 22.97
N THR A 427 5.12 -0.70 21.69
CA THR A 427 5.86 0.17 20.76
C THR A 427 5.19 1.54 20.60
N LEU A 428 3.86 1.58 20.48
CA LEU A 428 3.11 2.83 20.31
C LEU A 428 3.17 3.72 21.57
N LEU A 429 3.06 3.14 22.77
CA LEU A 429 3.19 3.87 24.02
C LEU A 429 4.61 4.42 24.24
N ASP A 430 5.64 3.64 23.94
CA ASP A 430 7.05 4.08 23.98
C ASP A 430 7.30 5.22 22.99
N LEU A 431 6.73 5.12 21.79
CA LEU A 431 6.81 6.18 20.79
C LEU A 431 6.17 7.47 21.31
N TYR A 432 4.99 7.40 21.90
CA TYR A 432 4.30 8.56 22.46
C TYR A 432 5.09 9.19 23.63
N GLY A 433 5.69 8.36 24.50
CA GLY A 433 6.58 8.85 25.53
C GLY A 433 7.74 9.69 24.97
N ARG A 434 8.36 9.23 23.88
CA ARG A 434 9.43 9.97 23.20
C ARG A 434 8.92 11.26 22.55
N VAL A 435 7.76 11.23 21.91
CA VAL A 435 7.18 12.43 21.27
C VAL A 435 6.99 13.56 22.27
N VAL A 436 6.50 13.24 23.49
CA VAL A 436 6.23 14.23 24.52
C VAL A 436 7.53 14.73 25.20
N THR A 437 8.54 13.87 25.33
CA THR A 437 9.74 14.19 26.14
C THR A 437 10.94 14.67 25.34
N THR A 438 10.91 14.52 24.00
CA THR A 438 12.08 14.77 23.16
C THR A 438 11.82 15.88 22.14
N PRO A 439 12.20 17.12 22.40
CA PRO A 439 12.11 18.17 21.39
C PRO A 439 13.04 17.86 20.21
N VAL A 440 12.59 18.14 19.01
CA VAL A 440 13.35 17.83 17.79
C VAL A 440 13.59 19.06 16.92
N LYS A 441 14.74 19.11 16.26
CA LYS A 441 15.13 20.11 15.26
C LYS A 441 15.53 19.39 14.00
N GLN A 442 14.63 19.34 13.01
CA GLN A 442 14.82 18.58 11.78
C GLN A 442 13.93 19.06 10.64
N ARG A 443 14.35 18.75 9.42
CA ARG A 443 13.56 19.02 8.21
C ARG A 443 13.85 17.97 7.14
N ILE A 444 12.88 17.70 6.30
CA ILE A 444 13.03 16.81 5.14
C ILE A 444 13.62 17.61 3.98
N ASN A 445 14.71 17.13 3.40
CA ASN A 445 15.20 17.62 2.11
C ASN A 445 14.39 16.97 0.98
N LYS A 446 13.39 17.68 0.47
CA LYS A 446 12.46 17.18 -0.55
C LYS A 446 13.14 16.81 -1.88
N LYS A 447 14.17 17.56 -2.32
CA LYS A 447 14.91 17.24 -3.54
C LYS A 447 15.60 15.88 -3.40
N LYS A 448 16.20 15.63 -2.24
CA LYS A 448 16.84 14.34 -1.95
C LYS A 448 15.80 13.23 -1.80
N LEU A 449 14.65 13.50 -1.19
CA LEU A 449 13.53 12.56 -1.07
C LEU A 449 13.04 12.11 -2.45
N LEU A 450 12.84 13.04 -3.39
CA LEU A 450 12.51 12.73 -4.77
C LEU A 450 13.58 11.84 -5.43
N THR A 451 14.86 12.15 -5.24
CA THR A 451 15.95 11.34 -5.81
C THR A 451 15.99 9.92 -5.26
N GLU A 452 15.64 9.71 -3.98
CA GLU A 452 15.61 8.37 -3.35
C GLU A 452 14.42 7.52 -3.86
N PHE A 453 13.30 8.14 -4.24
CA PHE A 453 12.12 7.43 -4.74
C PHE A 453 12.08 7.30 -6.27
N PHE A 454 12.62 8.29 -7.00
CA PHE A 454 12.55 8.34 -8.47
C PHE A 454 13.71 7.55 -9.10
N ASP A 455 13.53 6.22 -9.19
CA ASP A 455 14.49 5.33 -9.85
C ASP A 455 13.90 4.80 -11.17
N PRO A 456 14.44 5.19 -12.34
CA PRO A 456 13.98 4.68 -13.63
C PRO A 456 14.00 3.15 -13.75
N LYS A 457 14.90 2.43 -13.07
CA LYS A 457 14.94 0.96 -13.09
C LYS A 457 13.75 0.32 -12.38
N ARG A 458 13.11 1.05 -11.47
CA ARG A 458 11.91 0.63 -10.73
C ARG A 458 10.63 1.27 -11.25
N PHE A 459 10.72 1.99 -12.37
CA PHE A 459 9.61 2.74 -12.93
C PHE A 459 8.62 1.82 -13.64
N SER A 460 7.59 1.37 -12.93
CA SER A 460 6.49 0.58 -13.51
C SER A 460 5.40 1.50 -14.08
N LEU A 461 4.96 1.24 -15.30
CA LEU A 461 3.86 1.96 -15.91
C LEU A 461 2.51 1.73 -15.22
N LEU A 462 2.35 0.66 -14.43
CA LEU A 462 1.17 0.45 -13.59
C LEU A 462 1.10 1.40 -12.40
N LYS A 463 2.26 1.91 -11.96
CA LYS A 463 2.37 2.79 -10.80
C LYS A 463 2.45 4.26 -11.20
N TRP A 464 3.23 4.56 -12.27
CA TRP A 464 3.57 5.90 -12.71
C TRP A 464 2.81 6.36 -13.96
N GLY A 465 2.15 5.44 -14.66
CA GLY A 465 1.35 5.74 -15.85
C GLY A 465 -0.02 6.27 -15.46
N ASP A 466 -0.43 7.40 -16.02
CA ASP A 466 -1.73 8.08 -15.90
C ASP A 466 -2.36 7.98 -14.49
N ASP A 467 -1.97 8.95 -13.67
CA ASP A 467 -2.45 9.05 -12.30
C ASP A 467 -3.96 9.25 -12.24
N ASP A 468 -4.63 8.39 -11.48
CA ASP A 468 -5.95 8.66 -10.96
C ASP A 468 -5.87 9.82 -9.94
N PRO A 469 -6.68 10.86 -10.07
CA PRO A 469 -6.78 11.92 -9.05
C PRO A 469 -7.34 11.43 -7.70
N GLY A 470 -7.65 10.13 -7.55
CA GLY A 470 -7.99 9.44 -6.31
C GLY A 470 -9.31 9.82 -5.67
#